data_06ea0325c336220ce5bde5b0d26c44fa
#
_entry.id   06ea0325c336220ce5bde5b0d26c44fa
#
_cell.length_a   1.000
_cell.length_b   1.000
_cell.length_c   1.000
_cell.angle_alpha   90.00
_cell.angle_beta   90.00
_cell.angle_gamma   90.00
#
_symmetry.space_group_name_H-M   'P 1'
#
loop_
_entity.id
_entity.type
_entity.pdbx_description
1 polymer ?
#
loop_
_entity_poly.entity_id
_entity_poly.type
_entity_poly.pdbx_seq_one_letter_code
_entity_poly.pdbx_strand_id
1 'polypeptide(L)'
;MTNCQPASTSPALEAQGIVKQFIRPGQSSPVTALSGVSLTVRTGSLTAIIGPDGAGKTTFMRLVCGLLKSDAGSLSVLGMDVASHPQAVQDHIPQEFGLYEDLSVQENLDLYANLHAVPQAVRQERFKKLLDLTGLSPFTKRMAGKLSGGMKQKLGLACTLVSMPPLLLLDEPTVGVDPLSRRELWQILDTLSASGSLTILVATAYLEEAEHCHDVYILHKGHILAQGAPDTLCHYAQGRCYVVRPPENVPPRLIQAALIDETEAVADAVPEGGAVRFSLTPQASLKDLALPGLTVTAVPAILEDSFMSLLRQQEPSLPSHY
;
A
#
# COMPACT_ATOMS: atom_id res chain seq x y z
N MET A 1 -5.40 -41.53 -11.61
CA MET A 1 -5.12 -40.27 -12.32
C MET A 1 -6.35 -39.38 -12.11
N THR A 2 -6.34 -38.65 -11.02
CA THR A 2 -7.43 -37.74 -10.64
C THR A 2 -7.08 -36.36 -11.21
N ASN A 3 -7.86 -35.95 -12.20
CA ASN A 3 -7.76 -34.66 -12.85
C ASN A 3 -8.09 -33.56 -11.83
N CYS A 4 -7.08 -32.92 -11.29
CA CYS A 4 -7.24 -31.72 -10.46
C CYS A 4 -7.44 -30.56 -11.48
N GLN A 5 -8.69 -30.25 -11.81
CA GLN A 5 -9.03 -29.00 -12.45
C GLN A 5 -8.65 -27.88 -11.48
N PRO A 6 -7.93 -26.83 -11.94
CA PRO A 6 -7.74 -25.65 -11.10
C PRO A 6 -9.13 -25.06 -10.84
N ALA A 7 -9.50 -24.97 -9.57
CA ALA A 7 -10.69 -24.25 -9.15
C ALA A 7 -10.63 -22.85 -9.77
N SER A 8 -11.67 -22.43 -10.49
CA SER A 8 -11.85 -21.06 -10.92
C SER A 8 -12.08 -20.22 -9.67
N THR A 9 -11.00 -19.75 -9.06
CA THR A 9 -11.08 -18.90 -7.88
C THR A 9 -11.57 -17.54 -8.34
N SER A 10 -12.83 -17.25 -8.06
CA SER A 10 -13.39 -15.90 -8.18
C SER A 10 -12.48 -14.94 -7.41
N PRO A 11 -12.25 -13.72 -7.92
CA PRO A 11 -11.43 -12.74 -7.20
C PRO A 11 -12.05 -12.41 -5.84
N ALA A 12 -11.20 -12.13 -4.85
CA ALA A 12 -11.66 -11.71 -3.54
C ALA A 12 -12.29 -10.31 -3.57
N LEU A 13 -11.85 -9.48 -4.54
CA LEU A 13 -12.41 -8.15 -4.78
C LEU A 13 -12.37 -7.85 -6.29
N GLU A 14 -13.47 -7.31 -6.80
CA GLU A 14 -13.57 -6.80 -8.14
C GLU A 14 -14.26 -5.44 -8.15
N ALA A 15 -13.58 -4.42 -8.65
CA ALA A 15 -14.08 -3.07 -8.81
C ALA A 15 -14.06 -2.70 -10.30
N GLN A 16 -15.16 -2.16 -10.80
CA GLN A 16 -15.32 -1.76 -12.20
C GLN A 16 -15.87 -0.34 -12.29
N GLY A 17 -15.05 0.59 -12.81
CA GLY A 17 -15.46 1.96 -13.09
C GLY A 17 -15.93 2.74 -11.87
N ILE A 18 -15.34 2.51 -10.70
CA ILE A 18 -15.76 3.14 -9.43
C ILE A 18 -15.55 4.65 -9.48
N VAL A 19 -16.63 5.39 -9.25
CA VAL A 19 -16.61 6.84 -9.08
C VAL A 19 -17.08 7.19 -7.66
N LYS A 20 -16.37 8.13 -7.01
CA LYS A 20 -16.77 8.71 -5.73
C LYS A 20 -16.50 10.19 -5.69
N GLN A 21 -17.54 10.96 -5.36
CA GLN A 21 -17.50 12.40 -5.23
C GLN A 21 -17.97 12.83 -3.84
N PHE A 22 -17.40 13.91 -3.35
CA PHE A 22 -17.79 14.52 -2.08
C PHE A 22 -18.17 15.98 -2.29
N ILE A 23 -19.31 16.39 -1.74
CA ILE A 23 -19.73 17.79 -1.69
C ILE A 23 -19.21 18.36 -0.37
N ARG A 24 -18.32 19.34 -0.42
CA ARG A 24 -17.85 20.04 0.78
C ARG A 24 -18.83 21.15 1.15
N PRO A 25 -19.16 21.32 2.43
CA PRO A 25 -19.98 22.45 2.87
C PRO A 25 -19.38 23.79 2.39
N GLY A 26 -20.19 24.60 1.71
CA GLY A 26 -19.75 25.90 1.17
C GLY A 26 -19.07 25.89 -0.19
N GLN A 27 -18.92 24.72 -0.83
CA GLN A 27 -18.43 24.63 -2.21
C GLN A 27 -19.58 24.21 -3.14
N SER A 28 -19.66 24.88 -4.31
CA SER A 28 -20.68 24.60 -5.34
C SER A 28 -20.31 23.43 -6.27
N SER A 29 -19.05 23.02 -6.30
CA SER A 29 -18.56 21.92 -7.13
C SER A 29 -18.14 20.71 -6.27
N PRO A 30 -18.50 19.46 -6.66
CA PRO A 30 -18.04 18.27 -5.98
C PRO A 30 -16.53 18.06 -6.18
N VAL A 31 -15.88 17.50 -5.16
CA VAL A 31 -14.51 17.02 -5.25
C VAL A 31 -14.55 15.54 -5.60
N THR A 32 -13.97 15.17 -6.75
CA THR A 32 -13.88 13.77 -7.18
C THR A 32 -12.71 13.09 -6.48
N ALA A 33 -13.00 12.11 -5.64
CA ALA A 33 -11.99 11.33 -4.94
C ALA A 33 -11.56 10.08 -5.73
N LEU A 34 -12.49 9.49 -6.50
CA LEU A 34 -12.23 8.37 -7.40
C LEU A 34 -12.95 8.62 -8.72
N SER A 35 -12.28 8.35 -9.84
CA SER A 35 -12.72 8.68 -11.19
C SER A 35 -12.55 7.48 -12.12
N GLY A 36 -13.50 6.54 -12.07
CA GLY A 36 -13.52 5.35 -12.93
C GLY A 36 -12.49 4.28 -12.54
N VAL A 37 -12.22 4.12 -11.24
CA VAL A 37 -11.24 3.13 -10.74
C VAL A 37 -11.72 1.70 -11.00
N SER A 38 -10.87 0.92 -11.68
CA SER A 38 -11.09 -0.51 -11.91
C SER A 38 -9.88 -1.29 -11.42
N LEU A 39 -10.11 -2.29 -10.55
CA LEU A 39 -9.05 -3.16 -10.05
C LEU A 39 -9.61 -4.50 -9.58
N THR A 40 -8.74 -5.50 -9.50
CA THR A 40 -9.09 -6.86 -9.09
C THR A 40 -8.06 -7.37 -8.09
N VAL A 41 -8.51 -7.93 -6.97
CA VAL A 41 -7.66 -8.59 -5.98
C VAL A 41 -7.89 -10.10 -6.06
N ARG A 42 -6.84 -10.84 -6.39
CA ARG A 42 -6.89 -12.30 -6.48
C ARG A 42 -6.98 -12.91 -5.09
N THR A 43 -7.80 -13.95 -4.95
CA THR A 43 -7.87 -14.72 -3.70
C THR A 43 -6.48 -15.26 -3.33
N GLY A 44 -6.09 -15.12 -2.07
CA GLY A 44 -4.79 -15.56 -1.55
C GLY A 44 -3.61 -14.69 -1.96
N SER A 45 -3.82 -13.52 -2.61
CA SER A 45 -2.74 -12.60 -2.95
C SER A 45 -2.56 -11.50 -1.92
N LEU A 46 -1.36 -10.94 -1.89
CA LEU A 46 -1.02 -9.68 -1.24
C LEU A 46 -0.96 -8.61 -2.33
N THR A 47 -1.88 -7.66 -2.29
CA THR A 47 -2.04 -6.59 -3.30
C THR A 47 -1.91 -5.24 -2.65
N ALA A 48 -1.19 -4.30 -3.29
CA ALA A 48 -1.07 -2.93 -2.82
C ALA A 48 -1.81 -1.93 -3.72
N ILE A 49 -2.38 -0.90 -3.09
CA ILE A 49 -2.76 0.35 -3.73
C ILE A 49 -1.78 1.41 -3.22
N ILE A 50 -0.93 1.90 -4.10
CA ILE A 50 0.08 2.92 -3.77
C ILE A 50 -0.28 4.26 -4.37
N GLY A 51 0.15 5.32 -3.72
CA GLY A 51 -0.06 6.68 -4.21
C GLY A 51 0.11 7.72 -3.11
N PRO A 52 0.26 9.00 -3.47
CA PRO A 52 0.46 10.07 -2.51
C PRO A 52 -0.78 10.30 -1.65
N ASP A 53 -0.64 11.16 -0.64
CA ASP A 53 -1.77 11.61 0.16
C ASP A 53 -2.82 12.30 -0.71
N GLY A 54 -4.08 12.00 -0.44
CA GLY A 54 -5.18 12.52 -1.24
C GLY A 54 -5.41 11.80 -2.58
N ALA A 55 -4.64 10.76 -2.93
CA ALA A 55 -4.84 9.99 -4.16
C ALA A 55 -6.19 9.28 -4.25
N GLY A 56 -6.84 9.02 -3.10
CA GLY A 56 -8.14 8.32 -3.02
C GLY A 56 -8.06 6.94 -2.34
N LYS A 57 -6.87 6.50 -1.85
CA LYS A 57 -6.64 5.19 -1.24
C LYS A 57 -7.64 4.86 -0.13
N THR A 58 -7.68 5.68 0.92
CA THR A 58 -8.63 5.52 2.05
C THR A 58 -10.08 5.56 1.60
N THR A 59 -10.41 6.38 0.60
CA THR A 59 -11.77 6.41 0.04
C THR A 59 -12.12 5.07 -0.59
N PHE A 60 -11.21 4.49 -1.35
CA PHE A 60 -11.40 3.17 -1.95
C PHE A 60 -11.53 2.09 -0.87
N MET A 61 -10.65 2.08 0.14
CA MET A 61 -10.73 1.13 1.26
C MET A 61 -12.08 1.19 1.98
N ARG A 62 -12.61 2.40 2.22
CA ARG A 62 -13.94 2.58 2.85
C ARG A 62 -15.09 2.10 1.97
N LEU A 63 -14.98 2.22 0.65
CA LEU A 63 -15.96 1.63 -0.27
C LEU A 63 -15.93 0.10 -0.20
N VAL A 64 -14.73 -0.51 -0.19
CA VAL A 64 -14.54 -1.97 -0.07
C VAL A 64 -15.15 -2.50 1.23
N CYS A 65 -15.01 -1.76 2.35
CA CYS A 65 -15.65 -2.10 3.62
C CYS A 65 -17.16 -1.87 3.65
N GLY A 66 -17.78 -1.34 2.59
CA GLY A 66 -19.19 -0.98 2.62
C GLY A 66 -19.54 0.19 3.54
N LEU A 67 -18.55 0.99 3.98
CA LEU A 67 -18.74 2.19 4.81
C LEU A 67 -19.16 3.41 3.99
N LEU A 68 -18.83 3.38 2.69
CA LEU A 68 -19.24 4.40 1.74
C LEU A 68 -19.95 3.73 0.57
N LYS A 69 -20.84 4.47 -0.09
CA LYS A 69 -21.49 4.07 -1.33
C LYS A 69 -20.80 4.77 -2.50
N SER A 70 -20.49 4.01 -3.57
CA SER A 70 -20.02 4.58 -4.84
C SER A 70 -21.13 5.38 -5.52
N ASP A 71 -20.75 6.41 -6.26
CA ASP A 71 -21.70 7.23 -7.03
C ASP A 71 -21.92 6.62 -8.44
N ALA A 72 -20.94 5.83 -8.93
CA ALA A 72 -21.07 5.00 -10.15
C ALA A 72 -20.10 3.81 -10.09
N GLY A 73 -20.28 2.86 -11.01
CA GLY A 73 -19.50 1.63 -11.10
C GLY A 73 -20.08 0.51 -10.25
N SER A 74 -19.41 -0.65 -10.27
CA SER A 74 -19.79 -1.83 -9.48
C SER A 74 -18.63 -2.33 -8.64
N LEU A 75 -18.92 -2.77 -7.41
CA LEU A 75 -17.94 -3.29 -6.46
C LEU A 75 -18.45 -4.59 -5.85
N SER A 76 -17.71 -5.66 -6.07
CA SER A 76 -17.97 -6.98 -5.48
C SER A 76 -16.82 -7.36 -4.55
N VAL A 77 -17.15 -7.83 -3.36
CA VAL A 77 -16.20 -8.30 -2.34
C VAL A 77 -16.63 -9.66 -1.86
N LEU A 78 -15.73 -10.65 -1.96
CA LEU A 78 -16.00 -12.05 -1.63
C LEU A 78 -17.26 -12.59 -2.36
N GLY A 79 -17.48 -12.13 -3.59
CA GLY A 79 -18.66 -12.49 -4.41
C GLY A 79 -19.94 -11.75 -4.03
N MET A 80 -19.92 -10.86 -3.04
CA MET A 80 -21.07 -10.05 -2.61
C MET A 80 -21.00 -8.67 -3.26
N ASP A 81 -22.10 -8.22 -3.86
CA ASP A 81 -22.22 -6.82 -4.30
C ASP A 81 -22.36 -5.90 -3.10
N VAL A 82 -21.39 -4.98 -2.95
CA VAL A 82 -21.30 -4.08 -1.79
C VAL A 82 -22.46 -3.11 -1.72
N ALA A 83 -22.99 -2.66 -2.87
CA ALA A 83 -24.10 -1.70 -2.91
C ALA A 83 -25.39 -2.30 -2.36
N SER A 84 -25.64 -3.59 -2.60
CA SER A 84 -26.83 -4.32 -2.19
C SER A 84 -26.69 -4.95 -0.80
N HIS A 85 -25.49 -5.33 -0.40
CA HIS A 85 -25.22 -6.10 0.83
C HIS A 85 -24.11 -5.49 1.69
N PRO A 86 -24.13 -4.19 2.02
CA PRO A 86 -23.00 -3.55 2.73
C PRO A 86 -22.78 -4.15 4.11
N GLN A 87 -23.84 -4.51 4.85
CA GLN A 87 -23.71 -5.12 6.18
C GLN A 87 -23.06 -6.51 6.12
N ALA A 88 -23.46 -7.33 5.16
CA ALA A 88 -22.87 -8.66 4.98
C ALA A 88 -21.36 -8.56 4.66
N VAL A 89 -20.95 -7.56 3.88
CA VAL A 89 -19.53 -7.29 3.62
C VAL A 89 -18.81 -6.87 4.89
N GLN A 90 -19.38 -5.95 5.69
CA GLN A 90 -18.83 -5.51 6.97
C GLN A 90 -18.65 -6.67 7.96
N ASP A 91 -19.57 -7.61 7.99
CA ASP A 91 -19.50 -8.77 8.89
C ASP A 91 -18.34 -9.73 8.52
N HIS A 92 -17.89 -9.74 7.25
CA HIS A 92 -16.81 -10.60 6.77
C HIS A 92 -15.44 -9.91 6.73
N ILE A 93 -15.41 -8.59 6.73
CA ILE A 93 -14.18 -7.79 6.72
C ILE A 93 -14.07 -7.06 8.05
N PRO A 94 -13.28 -7.56 8.99
CA PRO A 94 -13.04 -6.84 10.22
C PRO A 94 -12.37 -5.51 9.91
N GLN A 95 -12.97 -4.45 10.39
CA GLN A 95 -12.40 -3.12 10.33
C GLN A 95 -11.26 -3.03 11.34
N GLU A 96 -10.27 -2.21 11.03
CA GLU A 96 -9.26 -1.83 12.01
C GLU A 96 -9.93 -0.98 13.09
N PHE A 97 -10.43 -1.65 14.14
CA PHE A 97 -10.88 -0.96 15.33
C PHE A 97 -9.65 -0.54 16.13
N GLY A 98 -9.65 0.71 16.58
CA GLY A 98 -8.58 1.20 17.43
C GLY A 98 -8.42 0.33 18.68
N LEU A 99 -7.19 0.12 19.10
CA LEU A 99 -6.91 -0.62 20.34
C LEU A 99 -7.49 0.11 21.55
N TYR A 100 -8.03 -0.65 22.48
CA TYR A 100 -8.42 -0.14 23.78
C TYR A 100 -7.18 -0.05 24.67
N GLU A 101 -6.68 1.16 24.84
CA GLU A 101 -5.41 1.42 25.53
C GLU A 101 -5.45 1.04 27.02
N ASP A 102 -6.62 1.08 27.64
CA ASP A 102 -6.89 0.70 29.02
C ASP A 102 -7.02 -0.82 29.22
N LEU A 103 -7.01 -1.58 28.15
CA LEU A 103 -7.00 -3.04 28.19
C LEU A 103 -5.59 -3.58 27.95
N SER A 104 -5.28 -4.73 28.56
CA SER A 104 -4.06 -5.47 28.27
C SER A 104 -4.08 -6.06 26.85
N VAL A 105 -2.93 -6.59 26.41
CA VAL A 105 -2.81 -7.33 25.15
C VAL A 105 -3.82 -8.48 25.10
N GLN A 106 -3.90 -9.28 26.18
CA GLN A 106 -4.84 -10.40 26.26
C GLN A 106 -6.30 -9.95 26.23
N GLU A 107 -6.65 -8.92 26.99
CA GLU A 107 -8.02 -8.41 27.06
C GLU A 107 -8.47 -7.78 25.73
N ASN A 108 -7.57 -7.14 24.97
CA ASN A 108 -7.87 -6.71 23.60
C ASN A 108 -8.21 -7.92 22.71
N LEU A 109 -7.40 -8.97 22.71
CA LEU A 109 -7.67 -10.20 21.95
C LEU A 109 -9.01 -10.84 22.34
N ASP A 110 -9.30 -10.92 23.63
CA ASP A 110 -10.56 -11.47 24.16
C ASP A 110 -11.77 -10.63 23.71
N LEU A 111 -11.64 -9.30 23.76
CA LEU A 111 -12.67 -8.37 23.29
C LEU A 111 -12.98 -8.59 21.81
N TYR A 112 -11.95 -8.59 20.95
CA TYR A 112 -12.13 -8.82 19.51
C TYR A 112 -12.69 -10.22 19.22
N ALA A 113 -12.26 -11.24 19.96
CA ALA A 113 -12.84 -12.57 19.85
C ALA A 113 -14.34 -12.62 20.23
N ASN A 114 -14.75 -11.78 21.20
CA ASN A 114 -16.16 -11.65 21.57
C ASN A 114 -16.95 -10.90 20.48
N LEU A 115 -16.43 -9.77 19.99
CA LEU A 115 -17.09 -8.96 18.96
C LEU A 115 -17.34 -9.78 17.68
N HIS A 116 -16.39 -10.65 17.31
CA HIS A 116 -16.51 -11.50 16.12
C HIS A 116 -17.08 -12.89 16.42
N ALA A 117 -17.67 -13.10 17.59
CA ALA A 117 -18.31 -14.36 18.00
C ALA A 117 -17.41 -15.60 17.79
N VAL A 118 -16.08 -15.45 18.00
CA VAL A 118 -15.12 -16.57 17.87
C VAL A 118 -15.42 -17.62 18.94
N PRO A 119 -15.61 -18.91 18.58
CA PRO A 119 -15.92 -19.95 19.53
C PRO A 119 -14.83 -20.12 20.60
N GLN A 120 -15.22 -20.26 21.87
CA GLN A 120 -14.29 -20.38 23.00
C GLN A 120 -13.27 -21.53 22.83
N ALA A 121 -13.72 -22.63 22.24
CA ALA A 121 -12.90 -23.83 22.05
C ALA A 121 -11.63 -23.60 21.20
N VAL A 122 -11.64 -22.61 20.29
CA VAL A 122 -10.51 -22.34 19.38
C VAL A 122 -9.68 -21.12 19.78
N ARG A 123 -10.14 -20.31 20.76
CA ARG A 123 -9.49 -19.04 21.11
C ARG A 123 -8.07 -19.21 21.60
N GLN A 124 -7.83 -20.12 22.53
CA GLN A 124 -6.51 -20.34 23.14
C GLN A 124 -5.46 -20.68 22.08
N GLU A 125 -5.79 -21.57 21.15
CA GLU A 125 -4.88 -21.94 20.06
C GLU A 125 -4.62 -20.76 19.12
N ARG A 126 -5.68 -20.02 18.74
CA ARG A 126 -5.55 -18.84 17.87
C ARG A 126 -4.74 -17.75 18.53
N PHE A 127 -5.01 -17.42 19.80
CA PHE A 127 -4.28 -16.40 20.54
C PHE A 127 -2.81 -16.74 20.63
N LYS A 128 -2.49 -17.99 20.97
CA LYS A 128 -1.10 -18.46 21.03
C LYS A 128 -0.41 -18.24 19.68
N LYS A 129 -1.00 -18.70 18.57
CA LYS A 129 -0.43 -18.54 17.23
C LYS A 129 -0.22 -17.06 16.85
N LEU A 130 -1.19 -16.20 17.13
CA LEU A 130 -1.13 -14.78 16.83
C LEU A 130 -0.10 -14.04 17.70
N LEU A 131 -0.05 -14.35 19.00
CA LEU A 131 0.92 -13.78 19.93
C LEU A 131 2.35 -14.20 19.58
N ASP A 132 2.56 -15.45 19.21
CA ASP A 132 3.87 -15.97 18.78
C ASP A 132 4.29 -15.31 17.46
N LEU A 133 3.37 -15.21 16.47
CA LEU A 133 3.61 -14.56 15.18
C LEU A 133 3.99 -13.08 15.32
N THR A 134 3.33 -12.37 16.25
CA THR A 134 3.55 -10.93 16.46
C THR A 134 4.65 -10.62 17.49
N GLY A 135 5.22 -11.64 18.14
CA GLY A 135 6.21 -11.48 19.21
C GLY A 135 5.63 -10.89 20.49
N LEU A 136 4.31 -10.93 20.68
CA LEU A 136 3.63 -10.34 21.84
C LEU A 136 3.42 -11.32 22.99
N SER A 137 3.79 -12.58 22.86
CA SER A 137 3.65 -13.63 23.90
C SER A 137 4.19 -13.21 25.27
N PRO A 138 5.35 -12.50 25.40
CA PRO A 138 5.86 -12.05 26.71
C PRO A 138 5.06 -10.90 27.33
N PHE A 139 4.18 -10.24 26.56
CA PHE A 139 3.53 -8.97 26.92
C PHE A 139 2.02 -9.08 27.15
N THR A 140 1.47 -10.28 27.27
CA THR A 140 0.01 -10.54 27.34
C THR A 140 -0.70 -9.76 28.44
N LYS A 141 -0.04 -9.52 29.59
CA LYS A 141 -0.57 -8.77 30.74
C LYS A 141 -0.29 -7.25 30.65
N ARG A 142 0.47 -6.80 29.64
CA ARG A 142 0.82 -5.39 29.52
C ARG A 142 -0.35 -4.61 28.88
N MET A 143 -0.66 -3.44 29.44
CA MET A 143 -1.68 -2.54 28.90
C MET A 143 -1.29 -2.08 27.50
N ALA A 144 -2.23 -2.04 26.57
CA ALA A 144 -1.98 -1.64 25.19
C ALA A 144 -1.45 -0.20 25.10
N GLY A 145 -1.91 0.70 25.97
CA GLY A 145 -1.40 2.07 26.06
C GLY A 145 0.09 2.18 26.40
N LYS A 146 0.68 1.13 27.02
CA LYS A 146 2.10 1.07 27.41
C LYS A 146 2.99 0.35 26.37
N LEU A 147 2.44 -0.03 25.24
CA LEU A 147 3.17 -0.62 24.11
C LEU A 147 3.82 0.48 23.26
N SER A 148 4.92 0.15 22.57
CA SER A 148 5.47 1.01 21.53
C SER A 148 4.51 1.09 20.32
N GLY A 149 4.68 2.09 19.44
CA GLY A 149 3.87 2.24 18.24
C GLY A 149 3.84 0.96 17.39
N GLY A 150 5.00 0.38 17.10
CA GLY A 150 5.10 -0.88 16.35
C GLY A 150 4.46 -2.07 17.06
N MET A 151 4.54 -2.15 18.39
CA MET A 151 3.83 -3.19 19.16
C MET A 151 2.32 -2.99 19.12
N LYS A 152 1.84 -1.74 19.13
CA LYS A 152 0.40 -1.43 18.98
C LYS A 152 -0.09 -1.87 17.60
N GLN A 153 0.65 -1.59 16.53
CA GLN A 153 0.29 -2.05 15.18
C GLN A 153 0.23 -3.58 15.09
N LYS A 154 1.23 -4.27 15.64
CA LYS A 154 1.22 -5.75 15.70
C LYS A 154 0.06 -6.30 16.53
N LEU A 155 -0.33 -5.65 17.62
CA LEU A 155 -1.51 -6.03 18.40
C LEU A 155 -2.81 -5.78 17.61
N GLY A 156 -2.94 -4.65 16.92
CA GLY A 156 -4.08 -4.35 16.04
C GLY A 156 -4.24 -5.42 14.97
N LEU A 157 -3.14 -5.77 14.29
CA LEU A 157 -3.12 -6.86 13.31
C LEU A 157 -3.56 -8.20 13.95
N ALA A 158 -3.03 -8.56 15.12
CA ALA A 158 -3.42 -9.79 15.82
C ALA A 158 -4.92 -9.80 16.17
N CYS A 159 -5.45 -8.68 16.67
CA CYS A 159 -6.88 -8.52 16.98
C CYS A 159 -7.76 -8.70 15.73
N THR A 160 -7.37 -8.12 14.61
CA THR A 160 -8.07 -8.27 13.34
C THR A 160 -8.06 -9.73 12.85
N LEU A 161 -6.95 -10.41 13.00
CA LEU A 161 -6.77 -11.80 12.57
C LEU A 161 -7.45 -12.85 13.49
N VAL A 162 -7.93 -12.46 14.67
CA VAL A 162 -8.61 -13.38 15.60
C VAL A 162 -9.82 -14.06 14.95
N SER A 163 -10.56 -13.34 14.11
CA SER A 163 -11.71 -13.87 13.37
C SER A 163 -11.31 -14.78 12.20
N MET A 164 -10.03 -14.76 11.77
CA MET A 164 -9.53 -15.39 10.55
C MET A 164 -10.31 -14.94 9.28
N PRO A 165 -10.30 -13.65 8.98
CA PRO A 165 -11.06 -13.13 7.85
C PRO A 165 -10.51 -13.67 6.52
N PRO A 166 -11.36 -13.88 5.49
CA PRO A 166 -10.90 -14.27 4.16
C PRO A 166 -10.19 -13.14 3.40
N LEU A 167 -10.46 -11.89 3.78
CA LEU A 167 -9.84 -10.67 3.24
C LEU A 167 -9.44 -9.73 4.38
N LEU A 168 -8.17 -9.36 4.42
CA LEU A 168 -7.60 -8.38 5.35
C LEU A 168 -7.38 -7.06 4.60
N LEU A 169 -7.90 -5.98 5.16
CA LEU A 169 -7.71 -4.63 4.64
C LEU A 169 -6.82 -3.83 5.59
N LEU A 170 -5.76 -3.24 5.07
CA LEU A 170 -4.80 -2.43 5.83
C LEU A 170 -4.66 -1.06 5.17
N ASP A 171 -5.08 -0.02 5.87
CA ASP A 171 -4.96 1.37 5.38
C ASP A 171 -3.83 2.07 6.13
N GLU A 172 -2.70 2.33 5.43
CA GLU A 172 -1.49 2.97 5.96
C GLU A 172 -0.91 2.25 7.22
N PRO A 173 -0.73 0.91 7.23
CA PRO A 173 -0.46 0.14 8.45
C PRO A 173 0.86 0.46 9.14
N THR A 174 1.78 1.17 8.47
CA THR A 174 3.12 1.47 8.98
C THR A 174 3.37 2.95 9.24
N VAL A 175 2.35 3.79 9.07
CA VAL A 175 2.46 5.22 9.36
C VAL A 175 2.77 5.43 10.84
N GLY A 176 3.82 6.22 11.13
CA GLY A 176 4.27 6.49 12.50
C GLY A 176 5.00 5.33 13.19
N VAL A 177 5.35 4.30 12.45
CA VAL A 177 6.09 3.12 12.94
C VAL A 177 7.58 3.27 12.62
N ASP A 178 8.44 2.92 13.59
CA ASP A 178 9.89 2.92 13.37
C ASP A 178 10.32 1.87 12.31
N PRO A 179 11.50 2.05 11.66
CA PRO A 179 11.92 1.19 10.55
C PRO A 179 12.05 -0.29 10.92
N LEU A 180 12.44 -0.62 12.15
CA LEU A 180 12.57 -2.02 12.59
C LEU A 180 11.20 -2.67 12.72
N SER A 181 10.29 -2.01 13.43
CA SER A 181 8.91 -2.49 13.61
C SER A 181 8.16 -2.57 12.29
N ARG A 182 8.45 -1.68 11.31
CA ARG A 182 7.90 -1.76 9.95
C ARG A 182 8.34 -3.05 9.25
N ARG A 183 9.64 -3.38 9.28
CA ARG A 183 10.16 -4.64 8.70
C ARG A 183 9.53 -5.86 9.35
N GLU A 184 9.39 -5.87 10.66
CA GLU A 184 8.75 -6.97 11.38
C GLU A 184 7.28 -7.13 10.99
N LEU A 185 6.54 -6.03 10.80
CA LEU A 185 5.15 -6.09 10.34
C LEU A 185 5.05 -6.71 8.94
N TRP A 186 5.92 -6.28 8.01
CA TRP A 186 5.96 -6.84 6.65
C TRP A 186 6.34 -8.32 6.64
N GLN A 187 7.30 -8.76 7.47
CA GLN A 187 7.60 -10.19 7.63
C GLN A 187 6.39 -11.01 8.10
N ILE A 188 5.55 -10.44 8.96
CA ILE A 188 4.30 -11.07 9.39
C ILE A 188 3.34 -11.18 8.19
N LEU A 189 3.15 -10.11 7.42
CA LEU A 189 2.27 -10.10 6.24
C LEU A 189 2.75 -11.08 5.17
N ASP A 190 4.05 -11.13 4.89
CA ASP A 190 4.67 -12.10 3.98
C ASP A 190 4.39 -13.54 4.43
N THR A 191 4.57 -13.82 5.72
CA THR A 191 4.29 -15.16 6.29
C THR A 191 2.82 -15.55 6.14
N LEU A 192 1.91 -14.62 6.37
CA LEU A 192 0.47 -14.84 6.24
C LEU A 192 0.07 -15.06 4.77
N SER A 193 0.64 -14.26 3.86
CA SER A 193 0.38 -14.34 2.43
C SER A 193 0.93 -15.63 1.82
N ALA A 194 2.11 -16.08 2.24
CA ALA A 194 2.74 -17.30 1.72
C ALA A 194 1.90 -18.57 1.91
N SER A 195 0.97 -18.58 2.86
CA SER A 195 0.03 -19.69 3.07
C SER A 195 -1.04 -19.77 1.98
N GLY A 196 -1.26 -18.72 1.20
CA GLY A 196 -2.33 -18.60 0.19
C GLY A 196 -3.75 -18.64 0.76
N SER A 197 -3.90 -18.71 2.07
CA SER A 197 -5.22 -18.83 2.73
C SER A 197 -5.85 -17.48 3.09
N LEU A 198 -5.05 -16.41 3.14
CA LEU A 198 -5.48 -15.07 3.46
C LEU A 198 -5.24 -14.15 2.26
N THR A 199 -6.26 -13.43 1.84
CA THR A 199 -6.12 -12.34 0.88
C THR A 199 -5.83 -11.05 1.62
N ILE A 200 -4.88 -10.25 1.15
CA ILE A 200 -4.49 -9.00 1.81
C ILE A 200 -4.52 -7.87 0.77
N LEU A 201 -5.20 -6.78 1.09
CA LEU A 201 -5.17 -5.53 0.36
C LEU A 201 -4.62 -4.44 1.26
N VAL A 202 -3.49 -3.86 0.86
CA VAL A 202 -2.81 -2.78 1.58
C VAL A 202 -2.95 -1.48 0.79
N ALA A 203 -3.30 -0.38 1.47
CA ALA A 203 -3.17 0.96 0.92
C ALA A 203 -1.98 1.64 1.62
N THR A 204 -1.03 2.18 0.86
CA THR A 204 0.16 2.83 1.42
C THR A 204 0.70 3.95 0.53
N ALA A 205 1.36 4.94 1.14
CA ALA A 205 2.13 5.95 0.42
C ALA A 205 3.61 5.52 0.22
N TYR A 206 4.06 4.47 0.90
CA TYR A 206 5.45 4.01 0.85
C TYR A 206 5.66 3.01 -0.29
N LEU A 207 6.42 3.43 -1.31
CA LEU A 207 6.71 2.60 -2.50
C LEU A 207 7.50 1.34 -2.18
N GLU A 208 8.42 1.41 -1.21
CA GLU A 208 9.21 0.26 -0.72
C GLU A 208 8.30 -0.89 -0.23
N GLU A 209 7.13 -0.55 0.31
CA GLU A 209 6.18 -1.55 0.82
C GLU A 209 5.52 -2.35 -0.31
N ALA A 210 5.36 -1.74 -1.48
CA ALA A 210 4.78 -2.39 -2.63
C ALA A 210 5.67 -3.52 -3.21
N GLU A 211 6.98 -3.49 -2.94
CA GLU A 211 7.91 -4.53 -3.37
C GLU A 211 7.61 -5.91 -2.76
N HIS A 212 6.95 -5.93 -1.60
CA HIS A 212 6.46 -7.16 -0.97
C HIS A 212 5.21 -7.74 -1.63
N CYS A 213 4.53 -6.98 -2.50
CA CYS A 213 3.22 -7.34 -3.01
C CYS A 213 3.30 -8.13 -4.33
N HIS A 214 2.31 -8.99 -4.57
CA HIS A 214 2.19 -9.74 -5.84
C HIS A 214 1.66 -8.85 -6.97
N ASP A 215 0.74 -7.93 -6.64
CA ASP A 215 0.14 -6.98 -7.58
C ASP A 215 0.11 -5.59 -6.93
N VAL A 216 0.35 -4.59 -7.73
CA VAL A 216 0.38 -3.18 -7.32
C VAL A 216 -0.49 -2.36 -8.25
N TYR A 217 -1.30 -1.48 -7.69
CA TYR A 217 -2.09 -0.47 -8.39
C TYR A 217 -1.57 0.90 -8.01
N ILE A 218 -1.10 1.67 -8.96
CA ILE A 218 -0.65 3.05 -8.75
C ILE A 218 -1.84 3.98 -8.90
N LEU A 219 -2.27 4.58 -7.81
CA LEU A 219 -3.41 5.51 -7.74
C LEU A 219 -2.92 6.95 -7.60
N HIS A 220 -3.39 7.84 -8.47
CA HIS A 220 -3.12 9.27 -8.39
C HIS A 220 -4.36 10.09 -8.77
N LYS A 221 -4.73 11.06 -7.92
CA LYS A 221 -5.91 11.93 -8.13
C LYS A 221 -7.18 11.18 -8.55
N GLY A 222 -7.41 10.02 -7.93
CA GLY A 222 -8.57 9.19 -8.19
C GLY A 222 -8.50 8.32 -9.44
N HIS A 223 -7.37 8.25 -10.15
CA HIS A 223 -7.16 7.43 -11.34
C HIS A 223 -6.09 6.36 -11.11
N ILE A 224 -6.28 5.16 -11.66
CA ILE A 224 -5.20 4.16 -11.75
C ILE A 224 -4.29 4.55 -12.92
N LEU A 225 -3.03 4.84 -12.61
CA LEU A 225 -2.01 5.18 -13.62
C LEU A 225 -1.39 3.94 -14.25
N ALA A 226 -1.14 2.93 -13.43
CA ALA A 226 -0.55 1.66 -13.86
C ALA A 226 -0.93 0.55 -12.89
N GLN A 227 -0.82 -0.70 -13.35
CA GLN A 227 -1.04 -1.90 -12.54
C GLN A 227 -0.14 -3.04 -12.99
N GLY A 228 0.24 -3.91 -12.08
CA GLY A 228 1.05 -5.11 -12.36
C GLY A 228 1.89 -5.55 -11.18
N ALA A 229 2.72 -6.57 -11.40
CA ALA A 229 3.73 -6.95 -10.42
C ALA A 229 4.79 -5.83 -10.29
N PRO A 230 5.43 -5.63 -9.12
CA PRO A 230 6.45 -4.58 -8.91
C PRO A 230 7.52 -4.56 -10.00
N ASP A 231 8.10 -5.72 -10.32
CA ASP A 231 9.13 -5.84 -11.36
C ASP A 231 8.63 -5.41 -12.75
N THR A 232 7.36 -5.70 -13.07
CA THR A 232 6.74 -5.30 -14.34
C THR A 232 6.55 -3.78 -14.38
N LEU A 233 6.20 -3.16 -13.26
CA LEU A 233 6.04 -1.71 -13.17
C LEU A 233 7.37 -0.97 -13.33
N CYS A 234 8.50 -1.56 -12.96
CA CYS A 234 9.83 -0.96 -13.19
C CYS A 234 10.13 -0.71 -14.67
N HIS A 235 9.44 -1.38 -15.60
CA HIS A 235 9.62 -1.16 -17.03
C HIS A 235 9.23 0.26 -17.49
N TYR A 236 8.39 0.98 -16.77
CA TYR A 236 8.00 2.36 -17.12
C TYR A 236 9.18 3.36 -17.06
N ALA A 237 10.27 3.04 -16.34
CA ALA A 237 11.48 3.85 -16.28
C ALA A 237 12.72 3.11 -16.83
N GLN A 238 12.57 1.89 -17.35
CA GLN A 238 13.69 1.05 -17.80
C GLN A 238 14.54 1.74 -18.85
N GLY A 239 15.88 1.65 -18.68
CA GLY A 239 16.87 2.23 -19.61
C GLY A 239 17.03 3.76 -19.49
N ARG A 240 16.35 4.38 -18.52
CA ARG A 240 16.36 5.83 -18.30
C ARG A 240 16.78 6.24 -16.90
N CYS A 241 17.33 5.30 -16.11
CA CYS A 241 17.74 5.53 -14.72
C CYS A 241 19.28 5.51 -14.63
N TYR A 242 19.80 6.48 -13.90
CA TYR A 242 21.22 6.74 -13.81
C TYR A 242 21.61 7.15 -12.40
N VAL A 243 22.88 6.96 -12.09
CA VAL A 243 23.52 7.47 -10.87
C VAL A 243 24.70 8.33 -11.28
N VAL A 244 24.80 9.52 -10.69
CA VAL A 244 25.94 10.42 -10.82
C VAL A 244 26.61 10.59 -9.47
N ARG A 245 27.94 10.47 -9.43
CA ARG A 245 28.74 10.72 -8.22
C ARG A 245 29.36 12.10 -8.31
N PRO A 246 29.05 12.97 -7.33
CA PRO A 246 29.70 14.28 -7.25
C PRO A 246 31.21 14.13 -6.98
N PRO A 247 32.05 15.10 -7.40
CA PRO A 247 33.40 15.22 -6.90
C PRO A 247 33.47 15.37 -5.37
N GLU A 248 34.60 15.03 -4.73
CA GLU A 248 34.75 14.99 -3.26
C GLU A 248 34.34 16.27 -2.53
N ASN A 249 34.42 17.42 -3.20
CA ASN A 249 34.08 18.73 -2.61
C ASN A 249 32.70 19.28 -3.01
N VAL A 250 31.89 18.50 -3.72
CA VAL A 250 30.56 18.94 -4.18
C VAL A 250 29.48 18.14 -3.47
N PRO A 251 28.63 18.80 -2.65
CA PRO A 251 27.51 18.12 -2.02
C PRO A 251 26.53 17.53 -3.04
N PRO A 252 26.02 16.30 -2.86
CA PRO A 252 25.04 15.69 -3.75
C PRO A 252 23.82 16.58 -4.05
N ARG A 253 23.39 17.39 -3.08
CA ARG A 253 22.27 18.33 -3.23
C ARG A 253 22.48 19.40 -4.31
N LEU A 254 23.72 19.79 -4.59
CA LEU A 254 23.99 20.74 -5.67
C LEU A 254 23.81 20.09 -7.03
N ILE A 255 24.21 18.81 -7.18
CA ILE A 255 23.97 18.05 -8.41
C ILE A 255 22.46 17.78 -8.56
N GLN A 256 21.79 17.43 -7.48
CA GLN A 256 20.33 17.28 -7.50
C GLN A 256 19.65 18.55 -7.99
N ALA A 257 19.99 19.72 -7.43
CA ALA A 257 19.40 21.00 -7.83
C ALA A 257 19.64 21.28 -9.32
N ALA A 258 20.87 21.07 -9.83
CA ALA A 258 21.19 21.26 -11.24
C ALA A 258 20.38 20.32 -12.15
N LEU A 259 20.19 19.05 -11.74
CA LEU A 259 19.36 18.10 -12.50
C LEU A 259 17.88 18.49 -12.50
N ILE A 260 17.40 19.02 -11.37
CA ILE A 260 16.00 19.46 -11.23
C ILE A 260 15.72 20.72 -12.06
N ASP A 261 16.70 21.62 -12.21
CA ASP A 261 16.56 22.81 -13.06
C ASP A 261 16.39 22.44 -14.55
N GLU A 262 16.89 21.26 -14.97
CA GLU A 262 16.68 20.67 -16.29
C GLU A 262 15.35 19.89 -16.38
N THR A 263 14.26 20.53 -15.96
CA THR A 263 12.95 19.88 -15.71
C THR A 263 12.32 19.17 -16.91
N GLU A 264 12.63 19.59 -18.15
CA GLU A 264 12.11 18.93 -19.35
C GLU A 264 12.78 17.58 -19.60
N ALA A 265 14.03 17.40 -19.18
CA ALA A 265 14.81 16.19 -19.41
C ALA A 265 14.78 15.21 -18.23
N VAL A 266 14.65 15.70 -16.99
CA VAL A 266 14.73 14.89 -15.76
C VAL A 266 13.34 14.70 -15.17
N ALA A 267 12.94 13.44 -14.98
CA ALA A 267 11.69 13.09 -14.34
C ALA A 267 11.80 13.22 -12.81
N ASP A 268 12.92 12.78 -12.25
CA ASP A 268 13.21 12.84 -10.81
C ASP A 268 14.71 12.77 -10.53
N ALA A 269 15.15 13.33 -9.39
CA ALA A 269 16.53 13.26 -8.90
C ALA A 269 16.59 13.23 -7.38
N VAL A 270 17.17 12.15 -6.80
CA VAL A 270 17.20 11.89 -5.36
C VAL A 270 18.64 11.62 -4.90
N PRO A 271 19.14 12.31 -3.85
CA PRO A 271 20.42 11.98 -3.24
C PRO A 271 20.37 10.63 -2.51
N GLU A 272 21.27 9.72 -2.86
CA GLU A 272 21.35 8.38 -2.29
C GLU A 272 22.81 7.98 -2.07
N GLY A 273 23.16 7.61 -0.83
CA GLY A 273 24.50 7.04 -0.51
C GLY A 273 25.70 7.89 -0.95
N GLY A 274 25.58 9.23 -0.92
CA GLY A 274 26.63 10.16 -1.37
C GLY A 274 26.69 10.39 -2.89
N ALA A 275 25.77 9.79 -3.65
CA ALA A 275 25.54 10.00 -5.07
C ALA A 275 24.17 10.67 -5.30
N VAL A 276 23.82 10.91 -6.55
CA VAL A 276 22.45 11.31 -6.93
C VAL A 276 21.93 10.29 -7.95
N ARG A 277 20.85 9.61 -7.59
CA ARG A 277 20.06 8.81 -8.50
C ARG A 277 19.10 9.73 -9.26
N PHE A 278 18.96 9.54 -10.56
CA PHE A 278 18.01 10.32 -11.35
C PHE A 278 17.44 9.49 -12.50
N SER A 279 16.24 9.87 -12.93
CA SER A 279 15.57 9.27 -14.07
C SER A 279 15.25 10.34 -15.13
N LEU A 280 15.33 9.95 -16.39
CA LEU A 280 14.98 10.83 -17.52
C LEU A 280 13.52 10.69 -17.89
N THR A 281 12.95 11.76 -18.43
CA THR A 281 11.64 11.72 -19.08
C THR A 281 11.67 10.84 -20.34
N PRO A 282 10.53 10.33 -20.81
CA PRO A 282 10.50 9.40 -21.95
C PRO A 282 11.13 9.92 -23.25
N GLN A 283 11.13 11.24 -23.43
CA GLN A 283 11.63 11.91 -24.64
C GLN A 283 13.09 12.36 -24.54
N ALA A 284 13.66 12.33 -23.30
CA ALA A 284 15.01 12.85 -23.04
C ALA A 284 16.10 11.78 -23.16
N SER A 285 17.31 12.23 -23.39
CA SER A 285 18.55 11.43 -23.39
C SER A 285 19.60 12.09 -22.50
N LEU A 286 20.63 11.33 -22.11
CA LEU A 286 21.76 11.89 -21.34
C LEU A 286 22.47 13.05 -22.04
N LYS A 287 22.36 13.15 -23.37
CA LYS A 287 22.98 14.22 -24.15
C LYS A 287 22.30 15.56 -23.95
N ASP A 288 21.06 15.55 -23.45
CA ASP A 288 20.28 16.75 -23.20
C ASP A 288 20.65 17.40 -21.86
N LEU A 289 21.49 16.71 -21.05
CA LEU A 289 21.91 17.19 -19.74
C LEU A 289 23.32 17.78 -19.78
N ALA A 290 23.49 18.97 -19.18
CA ALA A 290 24.79 19.61 -19.00
C ALA A 290 25.50 19.05 -17.74
N LEU A 291 26.15 17.90 -17.86
CA LEU A 291 26.90 17.24 -16.77
C LEU A 291 28.42 17.16 -17.06
N PRO A 292 29.11 18.31 -17.29
CA PRO A 292 30.51 18.31 -17.68
C PRO A 292 31.40 17.74 -16.56
N GLY A 293 32.26 16.77 -16.91
CA GLY A 293 33.22 16.18 -15.99
C GLY A 293 32.66 15.24 -14.93
N LEU A 294 31.35 14.94 -14.96
CA LEU A 294 30.72 14.00 -14.05
C LEU A 294 30.64 12.59 -14.65
N THR A 295 30.93 11.58 -13.85
CA THR A 295 30.75 10.18 -14.25
C THR A 295 29.31 9.75 -13.99
N VAL A 296 28.58 9.42 -15.06
CA VAL A 296 27.20 8.94 -15.01
C VAL A 296 27.20 7.46 -15.32
N THR A 297 26.55 6.66 -14.49
CA THR A 297 26.43 5.20 -14.64
C THR A 297 24.96 4.82 -14.77
N ALA A 298 24.61 4.04 -15.78
CA ALA A 298 23.27 3.49 -15.92
C ALA A 298 23.00 2.45 -14.82
N VAL A 299 21.80 2.49 -14.25
CA VAL A 299 21.35 1.58 -13.18
C VAL A 299 19.98 1.00 -13.53
N PRO A 300 19.63 -0.18 -12.99
CA PRO A 300 18.28 -0.71 -13.12
C PRO A 300 17.24 0.26 -12.56
N ALA A 301 16.08 0.30 -13.20
CA ALA A 301 14.94 1.06 -12.69
C ALA A 301 14.35 0.37 -11.45
N ILE A 302 13.93 1.17 -10.49
CA ILE A 302 13.15 0.76 -9.32
C ILE A 302 11.72 1.29 -9.43
N LEU A 303 10.83 0.83 -8.56
CA LEU A 303 9.41 1.22 -8.59
C LEU A 303 9.23 2.74 -8.43
N GLU A 304 10.07 3.39 -7.62
CA GLU A 304 10.05 4.84 -7.42
C GLU A 304 10.34 5.62 -8.70
N ASP A 305 11.36 5.21 -9.47
CA ASP A 305 11.67 5.83 -10.77
C ASP A 305 10.47 5.76 -11.74
N SER A 306 9.80 4.62 -11.75
CA SER A 306 8.62 4.38 -12.60
C SER A 306 7.41 5.18 -12.15
N PHE A 307 7.19 5.26 -10.85
CA PHE A 307 6.13 6.08 -10.26
C PHE A 307 6.32 7.55 -10.64
N MET A 308 7.51 8.11 -10.46
CA MET A 308 7.81 9.49 -10.82
C MET A 308 7.72 9.73 -12.34
N SER A 309 8.16 8.77 -13.15
CA SER A 309 8.01 8.84 -14.61
C SER A 309 6.53 8.89 -15.05
N LEU A 310 5.66 8.11 -14.42
CA LEU A 310 4.22 8.09 -14.68
C LEU A 310 3.54 9.40 -14.24
N LEU A 311 3.90 9.90 -13.06
CA LEU A 311 3.40 11.19 -12.57
C LEU A 311 3.74 12.34 -13.52
N ARG A 312 4.98 12.42 -13.99
CA ARG A 312 5.44 13.46 -14.94
C ARG A 312 4.71 13.40 -16.28
N GLN A 313 4.34 12.20 -16.74
CA GLN A 313 3.54 12.08 -17.96
C GLN A 313 2.14 12.66 -17.82
N GLN A 314 1.56 12.57 -16.63
CA GLN A 314 0.23 13.12 -16.33
C GLN A 314 0.26 14.61 -16.00
N GLU A 315 1.32 15.06 -15.35
CA GLU A 315 1.48 16.44 -14.88
C GLU A 315 2.90 16.95 -15.20
N PRO A 316 3.14 17.43 -16.43
CA PRO A 316 4.47 17.93 -16.82
C PRO A 316 4.99 19.11 -15.97
N SER A 317 4.10 19.84 -15.30
CA SER A 317 4.42 20.99 -14.43
C SER A 317 4.65 20.67 -12.96
N LEU A 318 4.65 19.39 -12.56
CA LEU A 318 4.96 19.02 -11.18
C LEU A 318 6.39 19.45 -10.80
N PRO A 319 6.58 20.13 -9.66
CA PRO A 319 7.91 20.37 -9.13
C PRO A 319 8.60 19.02 -8.84
N SER A 320 9.90 18.94 -9.04
CA SER A 320 10.73 17.72 -8.86
C SER A 320 10.94 17.33 -7.39
N HIS A 321 10.02 17.70 -6.50
CA HIS A 321 10.02 17.40 -5.07
C HIS A 321 8.62 16.96 -4.65
N TYR A 322 8.47 15.66 -4.44
CA TYR A 322 7.39 15.06 -3.66
C TYR A 322 7.98 14.41 -2.42
#